data_48f6f492b628270ae34d82a457f42fae
#
_entry.id   48f6f492b628270ae34d82a457f42fae
#
_cell.length_a   1.000
_cell.length_b   1.000
_cell.length_c   1.000
_cell.angle_alpha   90.00
_cell.angle_beta   90.00
_cell.angle_gamma   90.00
#
_symmetry.space_group_name_H-M   'P 1'
#
loop_
_entity.id
_entity.type
_entity.pdbx_description
1 polymer ?
#
loop_
_entity_poly.entity_id
_entity_poly.type
_entity_poly.pdbx_seq_one_letter_code
_entity_poly.pdbx_strand_id
1 'polypeptide(L)'
;MKENREIKSGVFADLFGDDEKVGKKNFLSLYNAIHDTNLKFEDTVIEQKKIPQAVYKTFYNDVSMLINGRLIVLIEHQSTPNKNMPLRCLEYYVHLLYGIVPAKARYKESLYKIPTPEFYVFYNGEKQVEKECVMKLSEAFLESQEEPACEVKVKFTNIRGKEGENLPVVQKCDILKQYCEFMEIVFRRQTELKEQPTNEEMQACYEKAINEAISKGILADYLSRKGTEVKNMFIGEYDYDLDMQVKAEEARERGLAEDSSRRLLKMQKICSRKITRHLIFLK
;
A
#
# COMPACT_ATOMS: atom_id res chain seq x y z
N MET A 1 23.41 5.15 -17.80
CA MET A 1 23.10 5.97 -16.62
C MET A 1 22.39 5.09 -15.63
N LYS A 2 22.96 4.86 -14.44
CA LYS A 2 22.26 4.18 -13.35
C LYS A 2 21.24 5.20 -12.82
N GLU A 3 19.97 5.02 -13.15
CA GLU A 3 18.90 5.77 -12.51
C GLU A 3 18.97 5.49 -11.00
N ASN A 4 19.25 6.53 -10.28
CA ASN A 4 19.06 6.59 -8.83
C ASN A 4 17.56 6.49 -8.58
N ARG A 5 17.04 5.26 -8.55
CA ARG A 5 15.72 4.96 -8.04
C ARG A 5 15.80 5.03 -6.51
N GLU A 6 16.06 6.21 -5.99
CA GLU A 6 15.79 6.51 -4.59
C GLU A 6 14.29 6.40 -4.39
N ILE A 7 13.94 5.50 -3.55
CA ILE A 7 12.63 5.06 -3.15
C ILE A 7 11.88 6.25 -2.58
N LYS A 8 10.84 6.66 -3.27
CA LYS A 8 9.96 7.73 -2.85
C LYS A 8 8.95 7.13 -1.88
N SER A 9 9.03 7.45 -0.59
CA SER A 9 7.95 7.18 0.35
C SER A 9 6.76 8.08 -0.01
N GLY A 10 5.53 7.56 0.09
CA GLY A 10 4.33 8.37 -0.05
C GLY A 10 4.18 9.37 1.10
N VAL A 11 3.34 10.38 0.92
CA VAL A 11 3.08 11.43 1.93
C VAL A 11 2.64 10.84 3.27
N PHE A 12 1.83 9.79 3.25
CA PHE A 12 1.39 9.10 4.47
C PHE A 12 2.58 8.50 5.23
N ALA A 13 3.46 7.78 4.52
CA ALA A 13 4.63 7.17 5.13
C ALA A 13 5.63 8.22 5.67
N ASP A 14 5.75 9.36 5.02
CA ASP A 14 6.58 10.46 5.50
C ASP A 14 5.98 11.14 6.75
N LEU A 15 4.66 11.33 6.79
CA LEU A 15 3.98 11.91 7.94
C LEU A 15 4.02 11.03 9.20
N PHE A 16 3.85 9.70 9.04
CA PHE A 16 3.69 8.78 10.17
C PHE A 16 4.88 7.84 10.38
N GLY A 17 5.76 7.70 9.41
CA GLY A 17 6.89 6.77 9.41
C GLY A 17 8.25 7.42 9.60
N ASP A 18 8.34 8.75 9.66
CA ASP A 18 9.60 9.43 9.91
C ASP A 18 10.12 9.13 11.32
N ASP A 19 11.42 8.80 11.41
CA ASP A 19 12.10 8.50 12.70
C ASP A 19 12.43 9.77 13.50
N GLU A 20 12.19 10.94 12.94
CA GLU A 20 12.31 12.21 13.63
C GLU A 20 11.19 12.40 14.69
N LYS A 21 11.41 13.34 15.59
CA LYS A 21 10.48 13.65 16.69
C LYS A 21 9.06 13.97 16.20
N VAL A 22 8.93 14.64 15.06
CA VAL A 22 7.62 15.02 14.51
C VAL A 22 6.87 13.79 14.01
N GLY A 23 7.50 12.93 13.21
CA GLY A 23 6.89 11.70 12.70
C GLY A 23 6.46 10.76 13.84
N LYS A 24 7.30 10.59 14.86
CA LYS A 24 6.95 9.80 16.06
C LYS A 24 5.77 10.37 16.83
N LYS A 25 5.64 11.70 16.92
CA LYS A 25 4.47 12.35 17.55
C LYS A 25 3.21 12.13 16.71
N ASN A 26 3.30 12.26 15.39
CA ASN A 26 2.20 11.98 14.47
C ASN A 26 1.75 10.52 14.59
N PHE A 27 2.71 9.59 14.59
CA PHE A 27 2.43 8.17 14.80
C PHE A 27 1.74 7.91 16.15
N LEU A 28 2.21 8.52 17.22
CA LEU A 28 1.58 8.37 18.54
C LEU A 28 0.16 8.90 18.57
N SER A 29 -0.12 10.02 17.89
CA SER A 29 -1.47 10.56 17.75
C SER A 29 -2.39 9.57 17.05
N LEU A 30 -1.91 8.97 15.95
CA LEU A 30 -2.66 7.93 15.24
C LEU A 30 -2.85 6.66 16.08
N TYR A 31 -1.81 6.21 16.78
CA TYR A 31 -1.89 5.09 17.70
C TYR A 31 -2.96 5.32 18.78
N ASN A 32 -2.95 6.50 19.41
CA ASN A 32 -3.94 6.87 20.42
C ASN A 32 -5.37 6.87 19.84
N ALA A 33 -5.54 7.36 18.61
CA ALA A 33 -6.84 7.35 17.94
C ALA A 33 -7.34 5.94 17.60
N ILE A 34 -6.45 5.03 17.21
CA ILE A 34 -6.77 3.63 16.88
C ILE A 34 -7.18 2.85 18.16
N HIS A 35 -6.46 3.08 19.25
CA HIS A 35 -6.60 2.30 20.50
C HIS A 35 -7.49 2.98 21.55
N ASP A 36 -8.01 4.15 21.27
CA ASP A 36 -8.75 4.97 22.24
C ASP A 36 -7.95 5.22 23.53
N THR A 37 -6.66 5.55 23.36
CA THR A 37 -5.73 5.83 24.46
C THR A 37 -5.28 7.28 24.44
N ASN A 38 -4.60 7.71 25.51
CA ASN A 38 -4.02 9.06 25.61
C ASN A 38 -2.58 8.97 26.16
N LEU A 39 -1.75 8.19 25.45
CA LEU A 39 -0.33 8.07 25.78
C LEU A 39 0.38 9.40 25.48
N LYS A 40 1.27 9.81 26.39
CA LYS A 40 2.09 11.01 26.23
C LYS A 40 3.43 10.66 25.56
N PHE A 41 3.89 11.54 24.71
CA PHE A 41 5.13 11.31 23.96
C PHE A 41 6.35 11.18 24.87
N GLU A 42 6.37 11.93 25.98
CA GLU A 42 7.46 11.96 26.94
C GLU A 42 7.59 10.63 27.71
N ASP A 43 6.49 9.90 27.86
CA ASP A 43 6.40 8.66 28.64
C ASP A 43 6.39 7.40 27.72
N THR A 44 6.52 7.58 26.40
CA THR A 44 6.34 6.48 25.43
C THR A 44 7.58 6.31 24.56
N VAL A 45 8.14 5.10 24.56
CA VAL A 45 9.23 4.74 23.65
C VAL A 45 8.66 4.27 22.33
N ILE A 46 9.04 4.94 21.25
CA ILE A 46 8.64 4.63 19.89
C ILE A 46 9.88 4.43 19.03
N GLU A 47 9.98 3.27 18.41
CA GLU A 47 11.10 2.90 17.55
C GLU A 47 10.60 2.53 16.16
N GLN A 48 11.12 3.18 15.12
CA GLN A 48 10.88 2.75 13.76
C GLN A 48 11.58 1.42 13.49
N LYS A 49 10.89 0.50 12.83
CA LYS A 49 11.46 -0.76 12.35
C LYS A 49 11.38 -0.79 10.82
N LYS A 50 12.50 -1.04 10.17
CA LYS A 50 12.59 -1.08 8.69
C LYS A 50 13.01 -2.47 8.24
N ILE A 51 12.43 -2.93 7.14
CA ILE A 51 12.92 -4.12 6.44
C ILE A 51 14.23 -3.73 5.74
N PRO A 52 15.30 -4.53 5.86
CA PRO A 52 16.54 -4.24 5.15
C PRO A 52 16.33 -4.15 3.64
N GLN A 53 16.76 -3.05 3.02
CA GLN A 53 16.54 -2.71 1.59
C GLN A 53 17.03 -3.77 0.59
N ALA A 54 17.96 -4.65 1.00
CA ALA A 54 18.56 -5.65 0.11
C ALA A 54 17.58 -6.74 -0.37
N VAL A 55 16.42 -6.90 0.27
CA VAL A 55 15.55 -8.05 0.06
C VAL A 55 14.30 -7.72 -0.75
N TYR A 56 13.67 -6.53 -0.58
CA TYR A 56 12.39 -6.23 -1.24
C TYR A 56 12.21 -4.77 -1.65
N LYS A 57 12.06 -4.53 -2.95
CA LYS A 57 11.70 -3.23 -3.52
C LYS A 57 10.21 -2.85 -3.39
N THR A 58 9.38 -3.71 -2.83
CA THR A 58 7.90 -3.63 -2.91
C THR A 58 7.23 -3.03 -1.66
N PHE A 59 7.96 -2.83 -0.54
CA PHE A 59 7.37 -2.44 0.76
C PHE A 59 7.75 -1.02 1.20
N TYR A 60 7.86 -0.08 0.28
CA TYR A 60 8.47 1.22 0.55
C TYR A 60 7.57 2.25 1.23
N ASN A 61 6.27 2.10 1.09
CA ASN A 61 5.29 3.04 1.64
C ASN A 61 4.68 2.58 2.96
N ASP A 62 5.22 1.51 3.55
CA ASP A 62 4.64 0.94 4.75
C ASP A 62 5.37 1.48 5.99
N VAL A 63 4.61 1.86 7.00
CA VAL A 63 5.12 2.35 8.28
C VAL A 63 5.12 1.21 9.28
N SER A 64 6.26 0.95 9.92
CA SER A 64 6.32 -0.01 11.01
C SER A 64 7.02 0.57 12.23
N MET A 65 6.29 0.58 13.35
CA MET A 65 6.73 1.14 14.63
C MET A 65 6.56 0.14 15.75
N LEU A 66 7.56 0.05 16.61
CA LEU A 66 7.50 -0.68 17.88
C LEU A 66 7.10 0.30 18.98
N ILE A 67 6.01 0.01 19.68
CA ILE A 67 5.47 0.80 20.78
C ILE A 67 4.92 -0.11 21.86
N ASN A 68 5.37 0.03 23.10
CA ASN A 68 4.84 -0.69 24.27
C ASN A 68 4.70 -2.22 24.03
N GLY A 69 5.70 -2.86 23.39
CA GLY A 69 5.66 -4.30 23.07
C GLY A 69 4.74 -4.69 21.92
N ARG A 70 4.17 -3.73 21.19
CA ARG A 70 3.37 -3.93 19.98
C ARG A 70 4.15 -3.49 18.75
N LEU A 71 4.07 -4.27 17.70
CA LEU A 71 4.60 -3.92 16.38
C LEU A 71 3.45 -3.52 15.48
N ILE A 72 3.30 -2.22 15.29
CA ILE A 72 2.22 -1.64 14.47
C ILE A 72 2.73 -1.51 13.04
N VAL A 73 1.99 -2.06 12.09
CA VAL A 73 2.24 -1.93 10.66
C VAL A 73 1.07 -1.17 10.04
N LEU A 74 1.36 0.01 9.51
CA LEU A 74 0.40 0.84 8.80
C LEU A 74 0.74 0.80 7.30
N ILE A 75 -0.24 0.48 6.49
CA ILE A 75 -0.13 0.43 5.04
C ILE A 75 -1.13 1.42 4.46
N GLU A 76 -0.64 2.40 3.70
CA GLU A 76 -1.52 3.22 2.88
C GLU A 76 -1.70 2.57 1.51
N HIS A 77 -2.93 2.61 1.00
CA HIS A 77 -3.29 2.04 -0.30
C HIS A 77 -4.16 3.00 -1.09
N GLN A 78 -3.61 3.60 -2.13
CA GLN A 78 -4.30 4.61 -2.96
C GLN A 78 -4.96 4.04 -4.21
N SER A 79 -4.55 2.85 -4.65
CA SER A 79 -4.98 2.29 -5.93
C SER A 79 -6.15 1.28 -5.79
N THR A 80 -6.01 0.12 -6.38
CA THR A 80 -7.07 -0.91 -6.35
C THR A 80 -7.07 -1.66 -5.02
N PRO A 81 -8.23 -1.84 -4.35
CA PRO A 81 -8.34 -2.66 -3.16
C PRO A 81 -7.77 -4.06 -3.39
N ASN A 82 -6.89 -4.50 -2.50
CA ASN A 82 -6.20 -5.77 -2.63
C ASN A 82 -6.64 -6.74 -1.52
N LYS A 83 -7.36 -7.80 -1.90
CA LYS A 83 -7.80 -8.83 -0.95
C LYS A 83 -6.66 -9.69 -0.38
N ASN A 84 -5.47 -9.64 -0.97
CA ASN A 84 -4.29 -10.38 -0.51
C ASN A 84 -3.47 -9.60 0.55
N MET A 85 -4.02 -8.53 1.11
CA MET A 85 -3.33 -7.77 2.16
C MET A 85 -2.91 -8.61 3.37
N PRO A 86 -3.68 -9.61 3.86
CA PRO A 86 -3.22 -10.47 4.95
C PRO A 86 -1.97 -11.29 4.59
N LEU A 87 -1.86 -11.78 3.35
CA LEU A 87 -0.67 -12.49 2.87
C LEU A 87 0.55 -11.56 2.81
N ARG A 88 0.37 -10.35 2.28
CA ARG A 88 1.41 -9.32 2.25
C ARG A 88 1.86 -8.92 3.66
N CYS A 89 0.92 -8.74 4.60
CA CYS A 89 1.22 -8.43 5.99
C CYS A 89 1.99 -9.57 6.70
N LEU A 90 1.66 -10.83 6.40
CA LEU A 90 2.42 -11.98 6.92
C LEU A 90 3.88 -11.94 6.47
N GLU A 91 4.11 -11.75 5.17
CA GLU A 91 5.45 -11.65 4.59
C GLU A 91 6.22 -10.50 5.23
N TYR A 92 5.61 -9.32 5.31
CA TYR A 92 6.18 -8.14 5.93
C TYR A 92 6.58 -8.38 7.39
N TYR A 93 5.69 -8.97 8.17
CA TYR A 93 5.93 -9.28 9.58
C TYR A 93 7.09 -10.25 9.78
N VAL A 94 7.16 -11.30 8.98
CA VAL A 94 8.27 -12.26 9.03
C VAL A 94 9.61 -11.56 8.80
N HIS A 95 9.69 -10.65 7.82
CA HIS A 95 10.91 -9.87 7.57
C HIS A 95 11.28 -8.93 8.72
N LEU A 96 10.30 -8.27 9.33
CA LEU A 96 10.54 -7.44 10.52
C LEU A 96 11.06 -8.27 11.69
N LEU A 97 10.53 -9.47 11.90
CA LEU A 97 11.00 -10.36 12.96
C LEU A 97 12.47 -10.79 12.78
N TYR A 98 12.95 -10.92 11.55
CA TYR A 98 14.39 -11.18 11.33
C TYR A 98 15.28 -10.06 11.86
N GLY A 99 14.82 -8.81 11.82
CA GLY A 99 15.53 -7.66 12.39
C GLY A 99 15.37 -7.49 13.90
N ILE A 100 14.27 -7.99 14.47
CA ILE A 100 13.90 -7.79 15.87
C ILE A 100 14.37 -8.97 16.76
N VAL A 101 14.23 -10.19 16.24
CA VAL A 101 14.47 -11.42 17.00
C VAL A 101 15.91 -11.91 16.78
N PRO A 102 16.74 -11.98 17.82
CA PRO A 102 18.09 -12.54 17.69
C PRO A 102 18.06 -13.96 17.15
N ALA A 103 18.96 -14.30 16.22
CA ALA A 103 19.00 -15.61 15.57
C ALA A 103 19.03 -16.77 16.58
N LYS A 104 19.80 -16.63 17.67
CA LYS A 104 19.91 -17.63 18.74
C LYS A 104 18.60 -17.81 19.56
N ALA A 105 17.68 -16.85 19.53
CA ALA A 105 16.45 -16.93 20.32
C ALA A 105 15.56 -18.12 19.92
N ARG A 106 15.58 -18.49 18.63
CA ARG A 106 14.81 -19.62 18.07
C ARG A 106 15.23 -20.99 18.57
N TYR A 107 16.47 -21.09 19.13
CA TYR A 107 17.08 -22.35 19.59
C TYR A 107 17.13 -22.44 21.11
N LYS A 108 16.56 -21.46 21.84
CA LYS A 108 16.47 -21.49 23.29
C LYS A 108 15.37 -22.45 23.74
N GLU A 109 15.59 -23.17 24.83
CA GLU A 109 14.54 -23.95 25.48
C GLU A 109 13.44 -23.07 26.10
N SER A 110 13.84 -21.89 26.62
CA SER A 110 12.90 -20.92 27.18
C SER A 110 12.16 -20.15 26.09
N LEU A 111 10.84 -19.93 26.30
CA LEU A 111 10.01 -19.14 25.40
C LEU A 111 10.57 -17.72 25.24
N TYR A 112 10.90 -17.34 24.01
CA TYR A 112 11.27 -15.99 23.66
C TYR A 112 10.02 -15.20 23.24
N LYS A 113 9.66 -14.17 24.00
CA LYS A 113 8.51 -13.31 23.67
C LYS A 113 8.86 -12.33 22.56
N ILE A 114 7.97 -12.22 21.60
CA ILE A 114 8.05 -11.29 20.47
C ILE A 114 6.99 -10.19 20.57
N PRO A 115 7.17 -9.03 19.92
CA PRO A 115 6.15 -7.98 19.90
C PRO A 115 4.85 -8.48 19.30
N THR A 116 3.72 -8.08 19.89
CA THR A 116 2.39 -8.40 19.36
C THR A 116 2.15 -7.62 18.08
N PRO A 117 1.91 -8.28 16.91
CA PRO A 117 1.68 -7.59 15.66
C PRO A 117 0.26 -7.04 15.56
N GLU A 118 0.14 -5.87 14.94
CA GLU A 118 -1.13 -5.28 14.54
C GLU A 118 -1.00 -4.69 13.14
N PHE A 119 -1.98 -4.96 12.26
CA PHE A 119 -1.95 -4.57 10.86
C PHE A 119 -3.16 -3.70 10.51
N TYR A 120 -2.87 -2.54 9.92
CA TYR A 120 -3.87 -1.56 9.53
C TYR A 120 -3.64 -1.14 8.08
N VAL A 121 -4.69 -1.15 7.29
CA VAL A 121 -4.69 -0.63 5.92
C VAL A 121 -5.61 0.58 5.88
N PHE A 122 -5.08 1.71 5.49
CA PHE A 122 -5.82 2.93 5.22
C PHE A 122 -5.98 3.07 3.71
N TYR A 123 -7.21 2.91 3.24
CA TYR A 123 -7.51 3.03 1.82
C TYR A 123 -7.97 4.44 1.49
N ASN A 124 -7.34 5.03 0.49
CA ASN A 124 -7.64 6.37 0.01
C ASN A 124 -7.79 6.42 -1.53
N GLY A 125 -8.23 5.30 -2.13
CA GLY A 125 -8.39 5.18 -3.58
C GLY A 125 -9.79 5.54 -4.07
N GLU A 126 -9.99 5.53 -5.39
CA GLU A 126 -11.23 5.97 -6.03
C GLU A 126 -12.33 4.92 -6.06
N LYS A 127 -11.99 3.65 -5.92
CA LYS A 127 -12.99 2.59 -5.99
C LYS A 127 -13.86 2.59 -4.75
N GLN A 128 -15.16 2.47 -4.97
CA GLN A 128 -16.11 2.29 -3.88
C GLN A 128 -15.88 0.95 -3.20
N VAL A 129 -15.64 0.99 -1.89
CA VAL A 129 -15.36 -0.16 -1.03
C VAL A 129 -16.11 -0.01 0.29
N GLU A 130 -16.13 -1.08 1.08
CA GLU A 130 -16.66 -1.03 2.44
C GLU A 130 -15.90 0.00 3.29
N LYS A 131 -16.61 0.62 4.21
CA LYS A 131 -16.08 1.65 5.11
C LYS A 131 -15.00 1.09 6.02
N GLU A 132 -15.27 -0.04 6.66
CA GLU A 132 -14.35 -0.76 7.52
C GLU A 132 -14.62 -2.26 7.42
N CYS A 133 -13.57 -3.05 7.34
CA CYS A 133 -13.67 -4.51 7.43
C CYS A 133 -12.41 -5.13 8.05
N VAL A 134 -12.50 -6.39 8.41
CA VAL A 134 -11.35 -7.19 8.84
C VAL A 134 -11.09 -8.26 7.80
N MET A 135 -9.97 -8.15 7.11
CA MET A 135 -9.50 -9.16 6.17
C MET A 135 -8.73 -10.25 6.93
N LYS A 136 -8.94 -11.50 6.56
CA LYS A 136 -8.30 -12.67 7.21
C LYS A 136 -7.46 -13.46 6.22
N LEU A 137 -6.31 -13.94 6.66
CA LEU A 137 -5.45 -14.79 5.84
C LEU A 137 -6.15 -16.12 5.50
N SER A 138 -6.91 -16.66 6.43
CA SER A 138 -7.68 -17.91 6.25
C SER A 138 -8.69 -17.86 5.10
N GLU A 139 -9.13 -16.66 4.68
CA GLU A 139 -10.01 -16.49 3.51
C GLU A 139 -9.32 -16.84 2.18
N ALA A 140 -7.97 -16.89 2.17
CA ALA A 140 -7.18 -17.28 1.02
C ALA A 140 -6.80 -18.76 0.99
N PHE A 141 -7.15 -19.55 2.02
CA PHE A 141 -6.84 -20.98 2.06
C PHE A 141 -7.72 -21.76 1.09
N LEU A 142 -7.14 -22.79 0.46
CA LEU A 142 -7.88 -23.66 -0.47
C LEU A 142 -9.02 -24.43 0.24
N GLU A 143 -8.83 -24.75 1.52
CA GLU A 143 -9.81 -25.42 2.35
C GLU A 143 -10.14 -24.55 3.55
N SER A 144 -11.43 -24.31 3.80
CA SER A 144 -11.90 -23.56 4.95
C SER A 144 -11.68 -24.35 6.24
N GLN A 145 -11.18 -23.68 7.28
CA GLN A 145 -10.97 -24.25 8.61
C GLN A 145 -11.59 -23.32 9.66
N GLU A 146 -12.27 -23.91 10.66
CA GLU A 146 -12.83 -23.13 11.78
C GLU A 146 -11.71 -22.53 12.65
N GLU A 147 -10.65 -23.30 12.90
CA GLU A 147 -9.48 -22.90 13.66
C GLU A 147 -8.22 -23.05 12.79
N PRO A 148 -7.86 -22.04 11.99
CA PRO A 148 -6.68 -22.11 11.13
C PRO A 148 -5.40 -22.10 11.97
N ALA A 149 -4.46 -22.97 11.61
CA ALA A 149 -3.15 -23.06 12.29
C ALA A 149 -2.31 -21.76 12.14
N CYS A 150 -2.62 -20.94 11.13
CA CYS A 150 -2.01 -19.63 10.91
C CYS A 150 -3.11 -18.63 10.56
N GLU A 151 -3.17 -17.53 11.30
CA GLU A 151 -4.11 -16.45 11.03
C GLU A 151 -3.44 -15.08 11.13
N VAL A 152 -3.66 -14.25 10.11
CA VAL A 152 -3.33 -12.83 10.11
C VAL A 152 -4.61 -12.04 9.85
N LYS A 153 -4.91 -11.14 10.76
CA LYS A 153 -6.06 -10.24 10.65
C LYS A 153 -5.59 -8.83 10.36
N VAL A 154 -6.12 -8.23 9.30
CA VAL A 154 -5.80 -6.88 8.87
C VAL A 154 -7.04 -6.02 8.98
N LYS A 155 -6.95 -4.93 9.74
CA LYS A 155 -8.03 -3.94 9.83
C LYS A 155 -7.92 -3.01 8.62
N PHE A 156 -8.94 -3.04 7.78
CA PHE A 156 -9.07 -2.18 6.61
C PHE A 156 -10.02 -1.04 6.91
N THR A 157 -9.61 0.18 6.59
CA THR A 157 -10.37 1.41 6.84
C THR A 157 -10.32 2.30 5.61
N ASN A 158 -11.48 2.60 5.02
CA ASN A 158 -11.58 3.55 3.92
C ASN A 158 -11.66 4.97 4.48
N ILE A 159 -10.59 5.74 4.32
CA ILE A 159 -10.47 7.11 4.84
C ILE A 159 -10.83 8.19 3.83
N ARG A 160 -11.32 7.81 2.63
CA ARG A 160 -11.65 8.74 1.55
C ARG A 160 -13.04 9.33 1.70
N GLY A 161 -13.16 10.61 1.34
CA GLY A 161 -14.42 11.33 1.24
C GLY A 161 -15.11 11.55 2.58
N LYS A 162 -16.34 12.07 2.53
CA LYS A 162 -17.13 12.42 3.72
C LYS A 162 -17.36 11.24 4.68
N GLU A 163 -17.46 10.03 4.17
CA GLU A 163 -17.64 8.85 5.03
C GLU A 163 -16.36 8.53 5.79
N GLY A 164 -15.21 8.63 5.13
CA GLY A 164 -13.90 8.46 5.75
C GLY A 164 -13.60 9.56 6.78
N GLU A 165 -13.87 10.82 6.44
CA GLU A 165 -13.69 11.95 7.36
C GLU A 165 -14.45 11.78 8.69
N ASN A 166 -15.63 11.16 8.66
CA ASN A 166 -16.45 10.95 9.85
C ASN A 166 -16.05 9.73 10.71
N LEU A 167 -15.01 9.00 10.33
CA LEU A 167 -14.53 7.87 11.12
C LEU A 167 -13.93 8.32 12.44
N PRO A 168 -14.17 7.60 13.54
CA PRO A 168 -13.60 7.95 14.84
C PRO A 168 -12.07 8.11 14.84
N VAL A 169 -11.37 7.25 14.10
CA VAL A 169 -9.91 7.31 13.98
C VAL A 169 -9.44 8.60 13.28
N VAL A 170 -10.17 9.08 12.27
CA VAL A 170 -9.86 10.33 11.58
C VAL A 170 -10.19 11.53 12.46
N GLN A 171 -11.34 11.50 13.14
CA GLN A 171 -11.76 12.60 14.01
C GLN A 171 -10.88 12.75 15.27
N LYS A 172 -10.30 11.66 15.78
CA LYS A 172 -9.42 11.67 16.95
C LYS A 172 -7.94 11.94 16.62
N CYS A 173 -7.54 11.88 15.36
CA CYS A 173 -6.18 12.14 14.92
C CYS A 173 -6.14 13.33 13.96
N ASP A 174 -5.83 14.52 14.47
CA ASP A 174 -5.84 15.77 13.71
C ASP A 174 -4.94 15.71 12.47
N ILE A 175 -3.75 15.10 12.59
CA ILE A 175 -2.82 14.95 11.47
C ILE A 175 -3.38 14.01 10.38
N LEU A 176 -4.12 12.94 10.74
CA LEU A 176 -4.77 12.07 9.77
C LEU A 176 -5.94 12.79 9.09
N LYS A 177 -6.69 13.60 9.86
CA LYS A 177 -7.76 14.43 9.30
C LYS A 177 -7.21 15.42 8.28
N GLN A 178 -6.17 16.18 8.63
CA GLN A 178 -5.53 17.12 7.70
C GLN A 178 -4.95 16.39 6.47
N TYR A 179 -4.42 15.19 6.64
CA TYR A 179 -3.98 14.36 5.52
C TYR A 179 -5.15 14.01 4.57
N CYS A 180 -6.30 13.57 5.10
CA CYS A 180 -7.48 13.31 4.28
C CYS A 180 -7.96 14.57 3.53
N GLU A 181 -8.04 15.71 4.23
CA GLU A 181 -8.40 17.00 3.61
C GLU A 181 -7.42 17.42 2.51
N PHE A 182 -6.13 17.22 2.70
CA PHE A 182 -5.12 17.48 1.69
C PHE A 182 -5.29 16.58 0.47
N MET A 183 -5.50 15.28 0.67
CA MET A 183 -5.70 14.33 -0.43
C MET A 183 -6.96 14.64 -1.23
N GLU A 184 -8.04 15.11 -0.60
CA GLU A 184 -9.24 15.57 -1.33
C GLU A 184 -8.94 16.78 -2.24
N ILE A 185 -8.07 17.70 -1.79
CA ILE A 185 -7.60 18.81 -2.65
C ILE A 185 -6.81 18.25 -3.83
N VAL A 186 -5.89 17.32 -3.59
CA VAL A 186 -5.06 16.68 -4.63
C VAL A 186 -5.96 15.99 -5.66
N PHE A 187 -6.88 15.11 -5.23
CA PHE A 187 -7.78 14.38 -6.13
C PHE A 187 -8.65 15.32 -6.95
N ARG A 188 -9.23 16.35 -6.32
CA ARG A 188 -10.02 17.34 -7.04
C ARG A 188 -9.19 18.06 -8.11
N ARG A 189 -7.95 18.42 -7.83
CA ARG A 189 -7.06 19.04 -8.81
C ARG A 189 -6.67 18.08 -9.93
N GLN A 190 -6.49 16.80 -9.63
CA GLN A 190 -6.21 15.77 -10.63
C GLN A 190 -7.37 15.61 -11.63
N THR A 191 -8.65 15.76 -11.19
CA THR A 191 -9.80 15.70 -12.11
C THR A 191 -9.83 16.87 -13.10
N GLU A 192 -9.08 17.96 -12.86
CA GLU A 192 -8.92 19.08 -13.79
C GLU A 192 -7.90 18.80 -14.91
N LEU A 193 -7.09 17.72 -14.78
CA LEU A 193 -6.10 17.33 -15.78
C LEU A 193 -6.77 16.60 -16.98
N LYS A 194 -6.10 16.65 -18.12
CA LYS A 194 -6.46 15.86 -19.31
C LYS A 194 -6.13 14.38 -19.08
N GLU A 195 -6.62 13.49 -19.94
CA GLU A 195 -6.30 12.05 -19.88
C GLU A 195 -4.80 11.75 -19.96
N GLN A 196 -4.06 12.57 -20.70
CA GLN A 196 -2.59 12.44 -20.83
C GLN A 196 -1.94 13.81 -20.55
N PRO A 197 -1.73 14.16 -19.27
CA PRO A 197 -1.11 15.43 -18.92
C PRO A 197 0.39 15.39 -19.20
N THR A 198 0.95 16.55 -19.57
CA THR A 198 2.41 16.72 -19.62
C THR A 198 3.00 16.80 -18.22
N ASN A 199 4.32 16.57 -18.10
CA ASN A 199 5.02 16.71 -16.83
C ASN A 199 4.85 18.12 -16.23
N GLU A 200 4.83 19.17 -17.06
CA GLU A 200 4.59 20.54 -16.60
C GLU A 200 3.17 20.72 -16.09
N GLU A 201 2.15 20.16 -16.77
CA GLU A 201 0.75 20.20 -16.31
C GLU A 201 0.59 19.50 -14.96
N MET A 202 1.24 18.33 -14.77
CA MET A 202 1.24 17.61 -13.50
C MET A 202 1.93 18.38 -12.38
N GLN A 203 3.13 18.91 -12.64
CA GLN A 203 3.85 19.73 -11.67
C GLN A 203 3.01 20.92 -11.22
N ALA A 204 2.40 21.65 -12.18
CA ALA A 204 1.54 22.78 -11.87
C ALA A 204 0.27 22.38 -11.08
N CYS A 205 -0.29 21.21 -11.36
CA CYS A 205 -1.43 20.68 -10.63
C CYS A 205 -1.09 20.46 -9.16
N TYR A 206 -0.01 19.72 -8.86
CA TYR A 206 0.39 19.44 -7.49
C TYR A 206 0.89 20.70 -6.75
N GLU A 207 1.56 21.63 -7.41
CA GLU A 207 1.92 22.92 -6.81
C GLU A 207 0.68 23.71 -6.40
N LYS A 208 -0.35 23.76 -7.25
CA LYS A 208 -1.62 24.42 -6.89
C LYS A 208 -2.30 23.73 -5.71
N ALA A 209 -2.29 22.39 -5.65
CA ALA A 209 -2.86 21.64 -4.53
C ALA A 209 -2.12 21.95 -3.21
N ILE A 210 -0.79 21.94 -3.23
CA ILE A 210 0.04 22.25 -2.08
C ILE A 210 -0.19 23.68 -1.59
N ASN A 211 -0.17 24.66 -2.49
CA ASN A 211 -0.39 26.06 -2.16
C ASN A 211 -1.79 26.32 -1.60
N GLU A 212 -2.81 25.64 -2.16
CA GLU A 212 -4.18 25.72 -1.64
C GLU A 212 -4.28 25.12 -0.23
N ALA A 213 -3.66 23.97 0.03
CA ALA A 213 -3.64 23.36 1.35
C ALA A 213 -2.95 24.28 2.38
N ILE A 214 -1.78 24.83 2.05
CA ILE A 214 -1.06 25.79 2.92
C ILE A 214 -1.96 27.00 3.23
N SER A 215 -2.63 27.57 2.22
CA SER A 215 -3.48 28.75 2.39
C SER A 215 -4.69 28.48 3.31
N LYS A 216 -5.13 27.23 3.39
CA LYS A 216 -6.20 26.77 4.28
C LYS A 216 -5.72 26.30 5.64
N GLY A 217 -4.42 26.33 5.91
CA GLY A 217 -3.82 25.82 7.15
C GLY A 217 -3.75 24.29 7.25
N ILE A 218 -4.00 23.58 6.15
CA ILE A 218 -4.00 22.12 6.08
C ILE A 218 -2.56 21.64 5.89
N LEU A 219 -2.02 20.89 6.84
CA LEU A 219 -0.61 20.44 6.85
C LEU A 219 0.40 21.59 6.56
N ALA A 220 0.06 22.83 6.93
CA ALA A 220 0.75 24.02 6.46
C ALA A 220 2.25 24.03 6.79
N ASP A 221 2.62 23.68 8.02
CA ASP A 221 4.04 23.62 8.43
C ASP A 221 4.82 22.52 7.69
N TYR A 222 4.18 21.39 7.46
CA TYR A 222 4.75 20.25 6.75
C TYR A 222 4.95 20.61 5.27
N LEU A 223 3.91 21.07 4.59
CA LEU A 223 3.93 21.41 3.17
C LEU A 223 4.81 22.61 2.86
N SER A 224 4.91 23.59 3.77
CA SER A 224 5.83 24.72 3.60
C SER A 224 7.31 24.30 3.63
N ARG A 225 7.63 23.26 4.40
CA ARG A 225 9.00 22.73 4.48
C ARG A 225 9.31 21.71 3.38
N LYS A 226 8.36 20.81 3.08
CA LYS A 226 8.56 19.64 2.21
C LYS A 226 7.74 19.68 0.91
N GLY A 227 7.16 20.83 0.52
CA GLY A 227 6.27 20.92 -0.64
C GLY A 227 6.89 20.44 -1.96
N THR A 228 8.18 20.71 -2.18
CA THR A 228 8.89 20.20 -3.37
C THR A 228 9.05 18.69 -3.34
N GLU A 229 9.36 18.11 -2.17
CA GLU A 229 9.48 16.66 -1.99
C GLU A 229 8.13 15.98 -2.17
N VAL A 230 7.06 16.53 -1.56
CA VAL A 230 5.69 16.06 -1.71
C VAL A 230 5.24 16.07 -3.17
N LYS A 231 5.51 17.14 -3.91
CA LYS A 231 5.26 17.21 -5.36
C LYS A 231 5.96 16.07 -6.10
N ASN A 232 7.24 15.84 -5.78
CA ASN A 232 8.02 14.77 -6.41
C ASN A 232 7.52 13.36 -6.03
N MET A 233 6.97 13.17 -4.83
CA MET A 233 6.32 11.93 -4.43
C MET A 233 5.13 11.62 -5.34
N PHE A 234 4.20 12.55 -5.53
CA PHE A 234 3.04 12.37 -6.39
C PHE A 234 3.40 12.11 -7.85
N ILE A 235 4.37 12.85 -8.40
CA ILE A 235 4.84 12.61 -9.77
C ILE A 235 5.41 11.20 -9.90
N GLY A 236 6.19 10.75 -8.92
CA GLY A 236 6.76 9.40 -8.93
C GLY A 236 5.73 8.30 -8.77
N GLU A 237 4.66 8.52 -8.02
CA GLU A 237 3.54 7.59 -7.90
C GLU A 237 2.78 7.49 -9.23
N TYR A 238 2.50 8.61 -9.87
CA TYR A 238 1.85 8.64 -11.19
C TYR A 238 2.67 7.90 -12.26
N ASP A 239 3.98 8.16 -12.34
CA ASP A 239 4.89 7.49 -13.29
C ASP A 239 4.92 5.97 -13.06
N TYR A 240 4.90 5.53 -11.80
CA TYR A 240 4.86 4.12 -11.43
C TYR A 240 3.54 3.46 -11.85
N ASP A 241 2.41 4.10 -11.57
CA ASP A 241 1.08 3.58 -11.91
C ASP A 241 0.91 3.47 -13.42
N LEU A 242 1.39 4.46 -14.17
CA LEU A 242 1.38 4.43 -15.64
C LEU A 242 2.25 3.29 -16.18
N ASP A 243 3.48 3.09 -15.67
CA ASP A 243 4.37 1.98 -16.04
C ASP A 243 3.71 0.62 -15.76
N MET A 244 3.01 0.49 -14.63
CA MET A 244 2.28 -0.73 -14.28
C MET A 244 1.07 -0.97 -15.19
N GLN A 245 0.33 0.08 -15.57
CA GLN A 245 -0.78 -0.04 -16.53
C GLN A 245 -0.28 -0.49 -17.89
N VAL A 246 0.75 0.14 -18.44
CA VAL A 246 1.35 -0.24 -19.74
C VAL A 246 1.82 -1.70 -19.69
N LYS A 247 2.51 -2.12 -18.64
CA LYS A 247 2.95 -3.51 -18.49
C LYS A 247 1.78 -4.51 -18.40
N ALA A 248 0.69 -4.13 -17.75
CA ALA A 248 -0.50 -4.95 -17.66
C ALA A 248 -1.20 -5.09 -19.04
N GLU A 249 -1.28 -3.99 -19.80
CA GLU A 249 -1.81 -4.00 -21.18
C GLU A 249 -0.96 -4.87 -22.10
N GLU A 250 0.35 -4.69 -22.10
CA GLU A 250 1.26 -5.53 -22.88
C GLU A 250 1.20 -7.02 -22.50
N ALA A 251 1.04 -7.34 -21.22
CA ALA A 251 0.88 -8.72 -20.76
C ALA A 251 -0.45 -9.32 -21.27
N ARG A 252 -1.52 -8.51 -21.25
CA ARG A 252 -2.83 -8.90 -21.78
C ARG A 252 -2.78 -9.14 -23.28
N GLU A 253 -2.16 -8.26 -24.04
CA GLU A 253 -1.98 -8.41 -25.50
C GLU A 253 -1.17 -9.67 -25.85
N ARG A 254 -0.08 -9.92 -25.12
CA ARG A 254 0.72 -11.15 -25.28
C ARG A 254 -0.10 -12.40 -24.99
N GLY A 255 -0.89 -12.40 -23.91
CA GLY A 255 -1.78 -13.51 -23.57
C GLY A 255 -2.84 -13.78 -24.64
N LEU A 256 -3.43 -12.74 -25.23
CA LEU A 256 -4.40 -12.85 -26.32
C LEU A 256 -3.74 -13.39 -27.61
N ALA A 257 -2.53 -12.95 -27.93
CA ALA A 257 -1.76 -13.44 -29.08
C ALA A 257 -1.38 -14.92 -28.92
N GLU A 258 -0.96 -15.35 -27.72
CA GLU A 258 -0.67 -16.75 -27.42
C GLU A 258 -1.92 -17.64 -27.50
N ASP A 259 -3.06 -17.19 -26.99
CA ASP A 259 -4.31 -17.97 -27.06
C ASP A 259 -4.80 -18.09 -28.51
N SER A 260 -4.68 -17.02 -29.30
CA SER A 260 -4.98 -17.04 -30.74
C SER A 260 -4.07 -18.03 -31.49
N SER A 261 -2.78 -18.04 -31.21
CA SER A 261 -1.82 -18.97 -31.76
C SER A 261 -2.11 -20.42 -31.36
N ARG A 262 -2.48 -20.68 -30.12
CA ARG A 262 -2.91 -22.00 -29.65
C ARG A 262 -4.19 -22.48 -30.32
N ARG A 263 -5.16 -21.59 -30.56
CA ARG A 263 -6.39 -21.92 -31.31
C ARG A 263 -6.08 -22.28 -32.76
N LEU A 264 -5.23 -21.51 -33.44
CA LEU A 264 -4.81 -21.80 -34.81
C LEU A 264 -4.10 -23.16 -34.93
N LEU A 265 -3.18 -23.46 -34.00
CA LEU A 265 -2.50 -24.76 -33.94
C LEU A 265 -3.48 -25.94 -33.69
N LYS A 266 -4.50 -25.74 -32.84
CA LYS A 266 -5.56 -26.75 -32.65
C LYS A 266 -6.37 -26.96 -33.93
N MET A 267 -6.75 -25.88 -34.62
CA MET A 267 -7.48 -25.99 -35.92
C MET A 267 -6.66 -26.68 -36.99
N GLN A 268 -5.36 -26.37 -37.14
CA GLN A 268 -4.46 -27.03 -38.06
C GLN A 268 -4.34 -28.55 -37.79
N LYS A 269 -4.24 -28.96 -36.50
CA LYS A 269 -4.23 -30.37 -36.09
C LYS A 269 -5.54 -31.08 -36.39
N ILE A 270 -6.67 -30.40 -36.27
CA ILE A 270 -8.00 -30.96 -36.61
C ILE A 270 -8.12 -31.10 -38.13
N CYS A 271 -7.71 -30.12 -38.92
CA CYS A 271 -7.75 -30.17 -40.36
C CYS A 271 -6.82 -31.27 -40.92
N SER A 272 -5.59 -31.38 -40.44
CA SER A 272 -4.67 -32.45 -40.87
C SER A 272 -5.20 -33.84 -40.53
N ARG A 273 -5.81 -34.04 -39.36
CA ARG A 273 -6.46 -35.34 -39.03
C ARG A 273 -7.65 -35.65 -39.91
N LYS A 274 -8.44 -34.67 -40.36
CA LYS A 274 -9.56 -34.87 -41.28
C LYS A 274 -9.04 -35.24 -42.69
N ILE A 275 -7.99 -34.58 -43.16
CA ILE A 275 -7.37 -34.88 -44.47
C ILE A 275 -6.78 -36.30 -44.45
N THR A 276 -6.05 -36.69 -43.40
CA THR A 276 -5.49 -38.06 -43.28
C THR A 276 -6.57 -39.12 -43.24
N ARG A 277 -7.69 -38.88 -42.55
CA ARG A 277 -8.83 -39.80 -42.57
C ARG A 277 -9.48 -39.93 -43.93
N HIS A 278 -9.60 -38.82 -44.69
CA HIS A 278 -10.18 -38.87 -46.04
C HIS A 278 -9.30 -39.64 -47.04
N LEU A 279 -7.97 -39.52 -46.91
CA LEU A 279 -7.01 -40.25 -47.73
C LEU A 279 -6.95 -41.75 -47.41
N ILE A 280 -7.33 -42.17 -46.21
CA ILE A 280 -7.42 -43.62 -45.83
C ILE A 280 -8.70 -44.24 -46.36
N PHE A 281 -9.78 -43.48 -46.59
CA PHE A 281 -11.04 -44.00 -47.16
C PHE A 281 -11.04 -44.05 -48.69
N LEU A 282 -10.03 -43.50 -49.36
CA LEU A 282 -9.87 -43.52 -50.83
C LEU A 282 -8.87 -44.55 -51.32
N LYS A 283 -8.36 -45.41 -50.45
CA LYS A 283 -7.59 -46.62 -50.76
C LYS A 283 -8.42 -47.87 -50.42
#